data_48a0fee3a8b7a9b8a6cd3fbaaed2b184
#
_entry.id   48a0fee3a8b7a9b8a6cd3fbaaed2b184
#
_cell.length_a   1.000
_cell.length_b   1.000
_cell.length_c   1.000
_cell.angle_alpha   90.00
_cell.angle_beta   90.00
_cell.angle_gamma   90.00
#
_symmetry.space_group_name_H-M   'P 1'
#
loop_
_entity.id
_entity.type
_entity.pdbx_description
1 polymer ?
#
loop_
_entity_poly.entity_id
_entity_poly.type
_entity_poly.pdbx_seq_one_letter_code
_entity_poly.pdbx_strand_id
1 'polypeptide(L)'
;VGGSTFGILVSISSVCKPGDKILIGRNCHKAVYNCIRLLQLEAVYCYADISQKYDVCVDMKPEMVEKKLKENPGIKAVVLTSPTYEGVVSDIKGIKKTIQPYGIPLIVDEAHGAHFVFDKYFPDSATKQGADLVIQSTHKTLPSFTQTAVLHLCSDLIKKEQVEEMID
;
A
#
# COMPACT_ATOMS: atom_id res chain seq x y z
N VAL A 1 0.06 -13.18 9.08
CA VAL A 1 -1.00 -12.33 9.71
C VAL A 1 -2.38 -12.87 9.41
N GLY A 2 -3.34 -12.60 10.29
CA GLY A 2 -4.74 -13.05 10.20
C GLY A 2 -5.58 -12.26 9.20
N GLY A 3 -5.16 -12.22 7.93
CA GLY A 3 -5.83 -11.52 6.83
C GLY A 3 -5.21 -10.17 6.48
N SER A 4 -5.39 -9.73 5.22
CA SER A 4 -4.84 -8.47 4.73
C SER A 4 -5.42 -7.25 5.44
N THR A 5 -6.65 -7.32 5.93
CA THR A 5 -7.24 -6.24 6.76
C THR A 5 -6.38 -5.97 8.00
N PHE A 6 -5.97 -7.03 8.70
CA PHE A 6 -5.07 -6.90 9.86
C PHE A 6 -3.67 -6.47 9.42
N GLY A 7 -3.13 -7.02 8.32
CA GLY A 7 -1.85 -6.59 7.76
C GLY A 7 -1.80 -5.09 7.42
N ILE A 8 -2.88 -4.54 6.85
CA ILE A 8 -3.01 -3.10 6.57
C ILE A 8 -3.01 -2.29 7.88
N LEU A 9 -3.78 -2.73 8.88
CA LEU A 9 -3.83 -2.07 10.18
C LEU A 9 -2.43 -2.04 10.82
N VAL A 10 -1.76 -3.19 10.92
CA VAL A 10 -0.40 -3.30 11.44
C VAL A 10 0.56 -2.37 10.68
N SER A 11 0.54 -2.41 9.34
CA SER A 11 1.44 -1.61 8.52
C SER A 11 1.29 -0.11 8.75
N ILE A 12 0.06 0.39 8.83
CA ILE A 12 -0.18 1.82 9.05
C ILE A 12 0.14 2.20 10.50
N SER A 13 -0.26 1.38 11.48
CA SER A 13 -0.01 1.63 12.90
C SER A 13 1.49 1.62 13.26
N SER A 14 2.30 0.85 12.55
CA SER A 14 3.75 0.80 12.79
C SER A 14 4.48 2.08 12.36
N VAL A 15 3.88 2.91 11.50
CA VAL A 15 4.55 4.09 10.93
C VAL A 15 3.81 5.42 11.18
N CYS A 16 2.54 5.37 11.60
CA CYS A 16 1.72 6.56 11.86
C CYS A 16 1.23 6.59 13.31
N LYS A 17 1.14 7.79 13.86
CA LYS A 17 0.57 8.08 15.19
C LYS A 17 -0.69 8.93 15.04
N PRO A 18 -1.58 8.97 16.05
CA PRO A 18 -2.77 9.85 16.04
C PRO A 18 -2.41 11.29 15.65
N GLY A 19 -3.15 11.84 14.69
CA GLY A 19 -2.93 13.18 14.14
C GLY A 19 -1.93 13.27 12.97
N ASP A 20 -1.23 12.19 12.64
CA ASP A 20 -0.33 12.18 11.49
C ASP A 20 -1.10 12.23 10.15
N LYS A 21 -0.47 12.87 9.15
CA LYS A 21 -0.97 12.89 7.78
C LYS A 21 -0.53 11.63 7.01
N ILE A 22 -1.47 11.06 6.27
CA ILE A 22 -1.21 9.89 5.42
C ILE A 22 -1.75 10.13 4.00
N LEU A 23 -0.94 9.86 2.97
CA LEU A 23 -1.37 9.90 1.57
C LEU A 23 -1.91 8.54 1.16
N ILE A 24 -3.15 8.49 0.69
CA ILE A 24 -3.78 7.24 0.27
C ILE A 24 -4.36 7.34 -1.15
N GLY A 25 -4.29 6.24 -1.90
CA GLY A 25 -5.09 6.07 -3.11
C GLY A 25 -6.58 6.05 -2.76
N ARG A 26 -7.39 6.86 -3.47
CA ARG A 26 -8.84 6.95 -3.16
C ARG A 26 -9.58 5.62 -3.38
N ASN A 27 -9.07 4.77 -4.26
CA ASN A 27 -9.58 3.43 -4.56
C ASN A 27 -9.08 2.32 -3.61
N CYS A 28 -8.48 2.66 -2.48
CA CYS A 28 -7.97 1.68 -1.53
C CYS A 28 -9.09 0.90 -0.82
N HIS A 29 -8.75 -0.26 -0.28
CA HIS A 29 -9.67 -1.11 0.46
C HIS A 29 -10.22 -0.40 1.72
N LYS A 30 -11.45 -0.71 2.12
CA LYS A 30 -12.11 -0.16 3.33
C LYS A 30 -11.29 -0.29 4.60
N ALA A 31 -10.38 -1.26 4.70
CA ALA A 31 -9.47 -1.43 5.83
C ALA A 31 -8.58 -0.21 6.06
N VAL A 32 -8.12 0.46 4.99
CA VAL A 32 -7.33 1.71 5.09
C VAL A 32 -8.15 2.82 5.71
N TYR A 33 -9.40 3.01 5.26
CA TYR A 33 -10.32 4.01 5.83
C TYR A 33 -10.64 3.75 7.30
N ASN A 34 -10.86 2.47 7.64
CA ASN A 34 -11.11 2.06 9.03
C ASN A 34 -9.89 2.35 9.91
N CYS A 35 -8.68 2.09 9.41
CA CYS A 35 -7.45 2.38 10.11
C CYS A 35 -7.26 3.89 10.34
N ILE A 36 -7.52 4.73 9.32
CA ILE A 36 -7.47 6.19 9.42
C ILE A 36 -8.42 6.68 10.52
N ARG A 37 -9.64 6.15 10.59
CA ARG A 37 -10.61 6.51 11.63
C ARG A 37 -10.17 6.06 13.02
N LEU A 38 -9.66 4.82 13.12
CA LEU A 38 -9.22 4.24 14.39
C LEU A 38 -8.04 5.02 14.98
N LEU A 39 -7.07 5.36 14.15
CA LEU A 39 -5.86 6.09 14.53
C LEU A 39 -6.03 7.62 14.50
N GLN A 40 -7.19 8.13 14.12
CA GLN A 40 -7.46 9.58 13.98
C GLN A 40 -6.44 10.28 13.07
N LEU A 41 -6.12 9.66 11.93
CA LEU A 41 -5.18 10.20 10.96
C LEU A 41 -5.83 11.26 10.06
N GLU A 42 -5.05 12.22 9.59
CA GLU A 42 -5.44 13.17 8.55
C GLU A 42 -5.18 12.55 7.16
N ALA A 43 -6.25 12.23 6.43
CA ALA A 43 -6.14 11.60 5.11
C ALA A 43 -5.98 12.63 3.99
N VAL A 44 -4.90 12.50 3.22
CA VAL A 44 -4.71 13.16 1.93
C VAL A 44 -5.02 12.17 0.81
N TYR A 45 -5.97 12.52 -0.05
CA TYR A 45 -6.44 11.62 -1.10
C TYR A 45 -5.71 11.86 -2.42
N CYS A 46 -5.19 10.79 -3.02
CA CYS A 46 -4.74 10.77 -4.40
C CYS A 46 -5.77 10.04 -5.26
N TYR A 47 -6.21 10.68 -6.32
CA TYR A 47 -7.24 10.17 -7.22
C TYR A 47 -6.58 9.69 -8.51
N ALA A 48 -6.72 8.40 -8.81
CA ALA A 48 -6.38 7.87 -10.12
C ALA A 48 -7.40 8.34 -11.17
N ASP A 49 -6.96 8.46 -12.41
CA ASP A 49 -7.87 8.73 -13.53
C ASP A 49 -8.83 7.54 -13.72
N ILE A 50 -9.92 7.77 -14.44
CA ILE A 50 -10.90 6.72 -14.78
C ILE A 50 -10.78 6.41 -16.27
N SER A 51 -10.64 5.13 -16.60
CA SER A 51 -10.72 4.67 -17.99
C SER A 51 -12.11 4.86 -18.53
N GLN A 52 -12.28 5.73 -19.52
CA GLN A 52 -13.58 5.93 -20.17
C GLN A 52 -14.12 4.67 -20.88
N LYS A 53 -13.22 3.75 -21.28
CA LYS A 53 -13.60 2.53 -21.97
C LYS A 53 -14.14 1.45 -21.02
N TYR A 54 -13.58 1.35 -19.82
CA TYR A 54 -13.85 0.25 -18.89
C TYR A 54 -14.54 0.69 -17.60
N ASP A 55 -14.66 2.00 -17.38
CA ASP A 55 -15.22 2.62 -16.17
C ASP A 55 -14.56 2.13 -14.88
N VAL A 56 -13.22 1.99 -14.94
CA VAL A 56 -12.39 1.57 -13.79
C VAL A 56 -11.28 2.59 -13.54
N CYS A 57 -10.82 2.67 -12.29
CA CYS A 57 -9.64 3.46 -11.95
C CYS A 57 -8.42 2.88 -12.67
N VAL A 58 -7.64 3.75 -13.31
CA VAL A 58 -6.36 3.37 -13.90
C VAL A 58 -5.24 3.41 -12.86
N ASP A 59 -4.00 3.24 -13.30
CA ASP A 59 -2.82 3.22 -12.45
C ASP A 59 -2.59 4.55 -11.72
N MET A 60 -2.04 4.47 -10.51
CA MET A 60 -1.51 5.62 -9.79
C MET A 60 -0.13 5.96 -10.34
N LYS A 61 0.04 7.20 -10.83
CA LYS A 61 1.28 7.67 -11.44
C LYS A 61 2.18 8.38 -10.43
N PRO A 62 3.52 8.28 -10.57
CA PRO A 62 4.48 8.99 -9.70
C PRO A 62 4.21 10.49 -9.57
N GLU A 63 3.85 11.17 -10.69
CA GLU A 63 3.61 12.60 -10.72
C GLU A 63 2.39 13.02 -9.89
N MET A 64 1.36 12.16 -9.81
CA MET A 64 0.19 12.39 -8.99
C MET A 64 0.54 12.36 -7.51
N VAL A 65 1.38 11.39 -7.10
CA VAL A 65 1.88 11.26 -5.73
C VAL A 65 2.78 12.45 -5.39
N GLU A 66 3.72 12.80 -6.27
CA GLU A 66 4.63 13.94 -6.08
C GLU A 66 3.88 15.26 -5.87
N LYS A 67 2.88 15.52 -6.70
CA LYS A 67 2.02 16.71 -6.58
C LYS A 67 1.38 16.77 -5.19
N LYS A 68 0.81 15.65 -4.71
CA LYS A 68 0.16 15.60 -3.40
C LYS A 68 1.14 15.79 -2.24
N LEU A 69 2.34 15.26 -2.35
CA LEU A 69 3.40 15.47 -1.34
C LEU A 69 3.84 16.93 -1.26
N LYS A 70 3.99 17.60 -2.41
CA LYS A 70 4.35 19.04 -2.48
C LYS A 70 3.25 19.94 -1.91
N GLU A 71 1.98 19.61 -2.21
CA GLU A 71 0.82 20.36 -1.72
C GLU A 71 0.54 20.16 -0.22
N ASN A 72 0.99 19.04 0.36
CA ASN A 72 0.65 18.64 1.72
C ASN A 72 1.92 18.25 2.51
N PRO A 73 2.67 19.20 3.05
CA PRO A 73 3.85 18.89 3.85
C PRO A 73 3.49 18.11 5.12
N GLY A 74 4.41 17.27 5.57
CA GLY A 74 4.26 16.50 6.82
C GLY A 74 3.59 15.14 6.67
N ILE A 75 3.33 14.67 5.45
CA ILE A 75 2.86 13.29 5.20
C ILE A 75 3.89 12.30 5.75
N LYS A 76 3.42 11.28 6.49
CA LYS A 76 4.24 10.27 7.18
C LYS A 76 4.34 8.96 6.44
N ALA A 77 3.36 8.63 5.60
CA ALA A 77 3.37 7.41 4.80
C ALA A 77 2.53 7.56 3.53
N VAL A 78 2.82 6.74 2.52
CA VAL A 78 2.00 6.58 1.31
C VAL A 78 1.43 5.17 1.29
N VAL A 79 0.11 5.03 1.08
CA VAL A 79 -0.58 3.74 0.97
C VAL A 79 -1.28 3.64 -0.38
N LEU A 80 -0.95 2.62 -1.14
CA LEU A 80 -1.55 2.35 -2.45
C LEU A 80 -2.02 0.90 -2.55
N THR A 81 -3.02 0.67 -3.39
CA THR A 81 -3.48 -0.68 -3.78
C THR A 81 -2.98 -0.98 -5.19
N SER A 82 -2.16 -2.01 -5.33
CA SER A 82 -1.61 -2.47 -6.61
C SER A 82 -1.24 -3.96 -6.52
N PRO A 83 -1.87 -4.84 -7.33
CA PRO A 83 -2.92 -4.50 -8.28
C PRO A 83 -4.24 -4.11 -7.60
N THR A 84 -5.07 -3.37 -8.33
CA THR A 84 -6.46 -3.13 -7.92
C THR A 84 -7.29 -4.43 -8.04
N TYR A 85 -8.56 -4.38 -7.61
CA TYR A 85 -9.48 -5.52 -7.77
C TYR A 85 -9.65 -5.90 -9.26
N GLU A 86 -9.64 -4.92 -10.16
CA GLU A 86 -9.76 -5.09 -11.61
C GLU A 86 -8.44 -5.54 -12.27
N GLY A 87 -7.35 -5.62 -11.52
CA GLY A 87 -6.04 -6.06 -12.01
C GLY A 87 -5.14 -4.93 -12.54
N VAL A 88 -5.48 -3.68 -12.28
CA VAL A 88 -4.63 -2.54 -12.69
C VAL A 88 -3.41 -2.43 -11.77
N VAL A 89 -2.23 -2.37 -12.37
CA VAL A 89 -0.93 -2.29 -11.67
C VAL A 89 -0.36 -0.88 -11.82
N SER A 90 0.08 -0.29 -10.72
CA SER A 90 0.74 1.03 -10.68
C SER A 90 2.26 0.90 -10.80
N ASP A 91 2.93 1.97 -11.24
CA ASP A 91 4.41 2.05 -11.26
C ASP A 91 4.96 2.25 -9.83
N ILE A 92 4.99 1.16 -9.07
CA ILE A 92 5.48 1.16 -7.68
C ILE A 92 6.93 1.63 -7.59
N LYS A 93 7.77 1.21 -8.53
CA LYS A 93 9.19 1.61 -8.58
C LYS A 93 9.36 3.12 -8.80
N GLY A 94 8.61 3.68 -9.74
CA GLY A 94 8.60 5.13 -9.99
C GLY A 94 8.05 5.91 -8.79
N ILE A 95 6.97 5.43 -8.17
CA ILE A 95 6.41 6.05 -6.97
C ILE A 95 7.41 6.00 -5.82
N LYS A 96 8.07 4.84 -5.58
CA LYS A 96 9.11 4.74 -4.54
C LYS A 96 10.25 5.72 -4.77
N LYS A 97 10.74 5.85 -6.00
CA LYS A 97 11.77 6.82 -6.35
C LYS A 97 11.32 8.27 -6.05
N THR A 98 10.07 8.57 -6.32
CA THR A 98 9.47 9.90 -6.08
C THR A 98 9.37 10.23 -4.60
N ILE A 99 9.02 9.28 -3.73
CA ILE A 99 8.86 9.52 -2.30
C ILE A 99 10.17 9.39 -1.51
N GLN A 100 11.20 8.78 -2.08
CA GLN A 100 12.50 8.57 -1.42
C GLN A 100 13.11 9.84 -0.82
N PRO A 101 13.08 11.01 -1.50
CA PRO A 101 13.63 12.26 -0.92
C PRO A 101 12.91 12.74 0.33
N TYR A 102 11.67 12.29 0.55
CA TYR A 102 10.87 12.66 1.72
C TYR A 102 11.15 11.77 2.94
N GLY A 103 11.88 10.65 2.76
CA GLY A 103 12.20 9.71 3.85
C GLY A 103 10.98 9.01 4.45
N ILE A 104 9.89 8.88 3.70
CA ILE A 104 8.63 8.26 4.15
C ILE A 104 8.43 6.88 3.54
N PRO A 105 7.76 5.95 4.25
CA PRO A 105 7.52 4.60 3.75
C PRO A 105 6.41 4.54 2.68
N LEU A 106 6.57 3.59 1.75
CA LEU A 106 5.56 3.13 0.81
C LEU A 106 4.96 1.82 1.29
N ILE A 107 3.69 1.83 1.58
CA ILE A 107 2.89 0.66 1.94
C ILE A 107 2.04 0.27 0.72
N VAL A 108 2.17 -0.98 0.27
CA VAL A 108 1.41 -1.48 -0.88
C VAL A 108 0.48 -2.61 -0.44
N ASP A 109 -0.81 -2.36 -0.60
CA ASP A 109 -1.82 -3.42 -0.53
C ASP A 109 -1.80 -4.20 -1.86
N GLU A 110 -1.03 -5.27 -1.86
CA GLU A 110 -0.88 -6.23 -2.97
C GLU A 110 -1.75 -7.48 -2.73
N ALA A 111 -2.92 -7.30 -2.11
CA ALA A 111 -3.79 -8.42 -1.76
C ALA A 111 -4.21 -9.29 -2.95
N HIS A 112 -4.22 -8.74 -4.17
CA HIS A 112 -4.58 -9.45 -5.40
C HIS A 112 -3.35 -9.85 -6.23
N GLY A 113 -2.11 -9.62 -5.76
CA GLY A 113 -0.87 -9.86 -6.49
C GLY A 113 0.06 -10.92 -5.90
N ALA A 114 -0.38 -11.74 -4.92
CA ALA A 114 0.47 -12.73 -4.28
C ALA A 114 1.08 -13.74 -5.28
N HIS A 115 0.46 -13.94 -6.43
CA HIS A 115 0.95 -14.83 -7.49
C HIS A 115 2.01 -14.22 -8.42
N PHE A 116 2.29 -12.92 -8.34
CA PHE A 116 3.23 -12.23 -9.25
C PHE A 116 4.65 -12.79 -9.20
N VAL A 117 5.04 -13.34 -8.07
CA VAL A 117 6.40 -13.87 -7.88
C VAL A 117 6.66 -15.21 -8.60
N PHE A 118 5.63 -15.89 -9.10
CA PHE A 118 5.75 -17.26 -9.61
C PHE A 118 6.01 -17.35 -11.11
N ASP A 119 5.70 -16.33 -11.88
CA ASP A 119 5.94 -16.34 -13.32
C ASP A 119 6.29 -14.95 -13.84
N LYS A 120 7.28 -14.89 -14.76
CA LYS A 120 7.73 -13.66 -15.45
C LYS A 120 6.67 -13.05 -16.37
N TYR A 121 5.58 -13.74 -16.65
CA TYR A 121 4.43 -13.21 -17.38
C TYR A 121 3.73 -12.08 -16.60
N PHE A 122 3.76 -12.17 -15.27
CA PHE A 122 3.20 -11.15 -14.40
C PHE A 122 4.18 -9.99 -14.18
N PRO A 123 3.67 -8.80 -13.81
CA PRO A 123 4.51 -7.71 -13.34
C PRO A 123 5.34 -8.13 -12.12
N ASP A 124 6.45 -7.45 -11.88
CA ASP A 124 7.18 -7.62 -10.63
C ASP A 124 6.31 -7.27 -9.42
N SER A 125 6.37 -8.09 -8.38
CA SER A 125 5.73 -7.79 -7.10
C SER A 125 6.28 -6.50 -6.50
N ALA A 126 5.46 -5.78 -5.75
CA ALA A 126 5.86 -4.57 -5.02
C ALA A 126 7.05 -4.81 -4.08
N THR A 127 7.25 -6.05 -3.60
CA THR A 127 8.42 -6.46 -2.81
C THR A 127 9.74 -6.29 -3.57
N LYS A 128 9.72 -6.47 -4.90
CA LYS A 128 10.88 -6.27 -5.77
C LYS A 128 11.01 -4.84 -6.32
N GLN A 129 9.92 -4.08 -6.25
CA GLN A 129 9.87 -2.72 -6.77
C GLN A 129 10.23 -1.65 -5.74
N GLY A 130 10.61 -2.06 -4.51
CA GLY A 130 11.13 -1.19 -3.49
C GLY A 130 10.08 -0.61 -2.53
N ALA A 131 8.85 -1.15 -2.50
CA ALA A 131 7.91 -0.86 -1.42
C ALA A 131 8.51 -1.27 -0.06
N ASP A 132 8.16 -0.55 1.01
CA ASP A 132 8.72 -0.81 2.34
C ASP A 132 7.91 -1.86 3.12
N LEU A 133 6.59 -1.81 2.98
CA LEU A 133 5.67 -2.82 3.50
C LEU A 133 4.74 -3.28 2.38
N VAL A 134 4.57 -4.58 2.25
CA VAL A 134 3.70 -5.19 1.23
C VAL A 134 2.79 -6.21 1.88
N ILE A 135 1.49 -6.09 1.63
CA ILE A 135 0.47 -6.99 2.17
C ILE A 135 -0.10 -7.84 1.04
N GLN A 136 0.00 -9.17 1.14
CA GLN A 136 -0.52 -10.11 0.16
C GLN A 136 -1.56 -11.03 0.80
N SER A 137 -2.74 -11.15 0.18
CA SER A 137 -3.73 -12.19 0.53
C SER A 137 -3.39 -13.48 -0.20
N THR A 138 -2.90 -14.48 0.51
CA THR A 138 -2.57 -15.77 -0.11
C THR A 138 -3.84 -16.52 -0.54
N HIS A 139 -4.93 -16.41 0.21
CA HIS A 139 -6.20 -17.08 -0.09
C HIS A 139 -6.94 -16.54 -1.32
N LYS A 140 -6.56 -15.40 -1.88
CA LYS A 140 -7.23 -14.85 -3.08
C LYS A 140 -6.69 -15.42 -4.38
N THR A 141 -5.38 -15.63 -4.47
CA THR A 141 -4.70 -15.99 -5.72
C THR A 141 -3.78 -17.20 -5.59
N LEU A 142 -3.61 -17.75 -4.39
CA LEU A 142 -2.82 -18.93 -4.09
C LEU A 142 -3.67 -19.99 -3.36
N PRO A 143 -3.31 -21.28 -3.42
CA PRO A 143 -4.02 -22.35 -2.71
C PRO A 143 -3.74 -22.25 -1.21
N SER A 144 -4.58 -21.51 -0.49
CA SER A 144 -4.50 -21.40 0.96
C SER A 144 -5.88 -21.19 1.57
N PHE A 145 -6.01 -21.44 2.88
CA PHE A 145 -7.27 -21.23 3.60
C PHE A 145 -7.63 -19.75 3.70
N THR A 146 -8.93 -19.47 3.79
CA THR A 146 -9.45 -18.10 3.89
C THR A 146 -8.89 -17.38 5.10
N GLN A 147 -8.75 -16.07 4.94
CA GLN A 147 -8.12 -15.09 5.84
C GLN A 147 -6.60 -15.24 6.02
N THR A 148 -5.93 -16.09 5.23
CA THR A 148 -4.46 -16.12 5.27
C THR A 148 -3.87 -14.96 4.47
N ALA A 149 -2.89 -14.30 5.06
CA ALA A 149 -2.14 -13.22 4.42
C ALA A 149 -0.69 -13.18 4.91
N VAL A 150 0.17 -12.59 4.08
CA VAL A 150 1.57 -12.31 4.41
C VAL A 150 1.77 -10.80 4.45
N LEU A 151 2.47 -10.34 5.48
CA LEU A 151 3.00 -9.00 5.56
C LEU A 151 4.51 -9.08 5.39
N HIS A 152 5.03 -8.41 4.37
CA HIS A 152 6.44 -8.33 4.06
C HIS A 152 7.00 -6.99 4.56
N LEU A 153 8.07 -7.04 5.35
CA LEU A 153 8.92 -5.89 5.67
C LEU A 153 10.12 -5.95 4.72
N CYS A 154 10.23 -4.98 3.82
CA CYS A 154 11.15 -5.01 2.67
C CYS A 154 12.28 -3.98 2.74
N SER A 155 12.32 -3.12 3.75
CA SER A 155 13.37 -2.10 3.90
C SER A 155 13.71 -1.84 5.36
N ASP A 156 14.90 -1.26 5.58
CA ASP A 156 15.37 -0.84 6.91
C ASP A 156 14.81 0.52 7.36
N LEU A 157 13.95 1.14 6.55
CA LEU A 157 13.29 2.41 6.91
C LEU A 157 12.33 2.24 8.09
N ILE A 158 11.81 1.03 8.27
CA ILE A 158 10.90 0.65 9.35
C ILE A 158 11.58 -0.43 10.17
N LYS A 159 11.69 -0.23 11.48
CA LYS A 159 12.28 -1.23 12.37
C LYS A 159 11.32 -2.42 12.53
N LYS A 160 11.89 -3.63 12.53
CA LYS A 160 11.13 -4.87 12.68
C LYS A 160 10.29 -4.86 13.97
N GLU A 161 10.88 -4.38 15.06
CA GLU A 161 10.26 -4.29 16.37
C GLU A 161 8.97 -3.44 16.34
N GLN A 162 8.95 -2.34 15.56
CA GLN A 162 7.75 -1.50 15.41
C GLN A 162 6.60 -2.25 14.75
N VAL A 163 6.90 -3.18 13.84
CA VAL A 163 5.88 -4.01 13.18
C VAL A 163 5.42 -5.13 14.11
N GLU A 164 6.34 -5.75 14.85
CA GLU A 164 6.04 -6.83 15.79
C GLU A 164 5.15 -6.34 16.94
N GLU A 165 5.44 -5.17 17.53
CA GLU A 165 4.61 -4.56 18.57
C GLU A 165 3.13 -4.32 18.13
N MET A 166 2.89 -4.17 16.83
CA MET A 166 1.53 -3.97 16.31
C MET A 166 0.83 -5.29 15.98
N ILE A 167 1.56 -6.40 15.98
CA ILE A 167 0.99 -7.75 15.74
C ILE A 167 0.49 -8.37 17.04
N ASP A 168 1.17 -8.12 18.15
CA ASP A 168 0.87 -8.63 19.50
C ASP A 168 -0.32 -7.89 20.14
#